data_5c9378ce90670ea710c07b73017f3a41
#
_entry.id   5c9378ce90670ea710c07b73017f3a41
#
_cell.length_a   1.000
_cell.length_b   1.000
_cell.length_c   1.000
_cell.angle_alpha   90.00
_cell.angle_beta   90.00
_cell.angle_gamma   90.00
#
_symmetry.space_group_name_H-M   'P 1'
#
loop_
_entity.id
_entity.type
_entity.pdbx_description
1 polymer ?
#
loop_
_entity_poly.entity_id
_entity_poly.type
_entity_poly.pdbx_seq_one_letter_code
_entity_poly.pdbx_strand_id
1 'polypeptide(L)'
;MKSRLLRRYATLQKQLASIGQISQGSVAFQAPNSWRWTFKIKGKTACVALSEEQAAQMSQAINNHKRLEETVREMREITQTLILETVPGVRR
;
A
#
# COMPACT_ATOMS: atom_id res chain seq x y z
N MET A 1 -11.06 25.19 1.14
CA MET A 1 -11.08 24.00 0.28
C MET A 1 -9.68 23.58 -0.09
N LYS A 2 -9.01 24.43 -0.89
CA LYS A 2 -7.65 24.18 -1.34
C LYS A 2 -6.67 23.92 -0.19
N SER A 3 -6.71 24.75 0.86
CA SER A 3 -5.82 24.60 2.01
C SER A 3 -6.13 23.34 2.81
N ARG A 4 -7.39 22.89 2.81
CA ARG A 4 -7.79 21.66 3.46
C ARG A 4 -7.18 20.45 2.76
N LEU A 5 -7.22 20.44 1.44
CA LEU A 5 -6.63 19.35 0.64
C LEU A 5 -5.13 19.33 0.79
N LEU A 6 -4.48 20.48 0.81
CA LEU A 6 -3.03 20.57 0.99
C LEU A 6 -2.61 20.05 2.38
N ARG A 7 -3.39 20.36 3.41
CA ARG A 7 -3.12 19.86 4.76
C ARG A 7 -3.29 18.34 4.82
N ARG A 8 -4.34 17.85 4.18
CA ARG A 8 -4.57 16.39 4.14
C ARG A 8 -3.42 15.71 3.42
N TYR A 9 -2.97 16.28 2.31
CA TYR A 9 -1.84 15.73 1.56
C TYR A 9 -0.58 15.67 2.42
N ALA A 10 -0.28 16.73 3.16
CA ALA A 10 0.87 16.76 4.05
C ALA A 10 0.77 15.69 5.15
N THR A 11 -0.42 15.46 5.68
CA THR A 11 -0.65 14.40 6.66
C THR A 11 -0.38 13.04 6.06
N LEU A 12 -0.84 12.81 4.83
CA LEU A 12 -0.60 11.55 4.14
C LEU A 12 0.89 11.32 3.86
N GLN A 13 1.62 12.37 3.51
CA GLN A 13 3.07 12.27 3.34
C GLN A 13 3.76 11.80 4.62
N LYS A 14 3.31 12.32 5.76
CA LYS A 14 3.86 11.88 7.06
C LYS A 14 3.53 10.43 7.34
N GLN A 15 2.32 10.00 6.97
CA GLN A 15 1.93 8.60 7.14
C GLN A 15 2.80 7.67 6.31
N LEU A 16 3.17 8.07 5.08
CA LEU A 16 4.06 7.28 4.25
C LEU A 16 5.41 7.07 4.95
N ALA A 17 5.94 8.12 5.56
CA ALA A 17 7.24 8.04 6.24
C ALA A 17 7.20 7.10 7.44
N SER A 18 6.04 6.89 8.04
CA SER A 18 5.89 6.05 9.23
C SER A 18 5.50 4.60 8.92
N ILE A 19 5.20 4.30 7.66
CA ILE A 19 4.92 2.92 7.26
C ILE A 19 6.23 2.14 7.32
N GLY A 20 6.20 0.97 7.97
CA GLY A 20 7.38 0.12 8.10
C GLY A 20 7.69 -0.64 6.82
N GLN A 21 8.36 -1.77 6.97
CA GLN A 21 8.70 -2.62 5.84
C GLN A 21 7.44 -3.08 5.13
N ILE A 22 7.52 -3.20 3.81
CA ILE A 22 6.39 -3.62 2.98
C ILE A 22 6.73 -4.89 2.23
N SER A 23 5.68 -5.67 1.91
CA SER A 23 5.82 -6.85 1.07
C SER A 23 4.52 -7.06 0.31
N GLN A 24 4.49 -8.11 -0.48
CA GLN A 24 3.34 -8.43 -1.34
C GLN A 24 2.98 -9.89 -1.20
N GLY A 25 1.85 -10.27 -1.80
CA GLY A 25 1.39 -11.65 -1.80
C GLY A 25 0.44 -11.94 -0.67
N SER A 26 0.38 -13.19 -0.27
CA SER A 26 -0.49 -13.62 0.81
C SER A 26 0.18 -14.68 1.66
N VAL A 27 -0.18 -14.69 2.95
CA VAL A 27 0.31 -15.68 3.90
C VAL A 27 -0.87 -16.48 4.37
N ALA A 28 -0.74 -17.81 4.35
CA ALA A 28 -1.79 -18.72 4.80
C ALA A 28 -1.20 -19.83 5.64
N PHE A 29 -1.95 -20.23 6.65
CA PHE A 29 -1.61 -21.40 7.44
C PHE A 29 -1.98 -22.66 6.69
N GLN A 30 -1.06 -23.60 6.63
CA GLN A 30 -1.30 -24.91 6.03
C GLN A 30 -1.12 -25.99 7.09
N ALA A 31 -2.23 -26.67 7.40
CA ALA A 31 -2.19 -27.73 8.40
C ALA A 31 -1.20 -28.82 7.99
N PRO A 32 -0.55 -29.48 8.96
CA PRO A 32 -0.78 -29.35 10.40
C PRO A 32 -0.08 -28.21 11.10
N ASN A 33 1.05 -27.74 10.62
CA ASN A 33 1.79 -26.70 11.35
C ASN A 33 2.80 -25.96 10.48
N SER A 34 2.39 -25.61 9.27
CA SER A 34 3.27 -24.82 8.39
C SER A 34 2.54 -23.59 7.89
N TRP A 35 3.33 -22.61 7.47
CA TRP A 35 2.84 -21.38 6.88
C TRP A 35 3.40 -21.26 5.47
N ARG A 36 2.64 -20.67 4.57
CA ARG A 36 3.07 -20.45 3.19
C ARG A 36 2.84 -19.03 2.77
N TRP A 37 3.86 -18.49 2.13
CA TRP A 37 3.80 -17.19 1.47
C TRP A 37 3.71 -17.41 -0.03
N THR A 38 2.65 -16.91 -0.64
CA THR A 38 2.40 -17.03 -2.07
C THR A 38 2.50 -15.64 -2.69
N PHE A 39 3.25 -15.53 -3.76
CA PHE A 39 3.45 -14.26 -4.45
C PHE A 39 3.67 -14.50 -5.93
N LYS A 40 3.58 -13.41 -6.72
CA LYS A 40 3.83 -13.49 -8.15
C LYS A 40 5.15 -12.84 -8.49
N ILE A 41 5.92 -13.52 -9.36
CA ILE A 41 7.16 -13.00 -9.88
C ILE A 41 7.19 -13.28 -11.38
N LYS A 42 7.34 -12.24 -12.18
CA LYS A 42 7.38 -12.33 -13.65
C LYS A 42 6.18 -13.11 -14.21
N GLY A 43 4.99 -12.86 -13.66
CA GLY A 43 3.76 -13.52 -14.11
C GLY A 43 3.55 -14.93 -13.60
N LYS A 44 4.50 -15.49 -12.86
CA LYS A 44 4.39 -16.84 -12.30
C LYS A 44 4.12 -16.78 -10.80
N THR A 45 3.35 -17.73 -10.31
CA THR A 45 3.09 -17.86 -8.88
C THR A 45 4.22 -18.64 -8.23
N ALA A 46 4.79 -18.08 -7.18
CA ALA A 46 5.81 -18.71 -6.36
C ALA A 46 5.29 -18.91 -4.95
N CYS A 47 5.83 -19.91 -4.26
CA CYS A 47 5.38 -20.26 -2.92
C CYS A 47 6.59 -20.62 -2.07
N VAL A 48 6.65 -20.04 -0.86
CA VAL A 48 7.75 -20.27 0.07
C VAL A 48 7.19 -20.69 1.43
N ALA A 49 7.76 -21.74 2.01
CA ALA A 49 7.38 -22.15 3.35
C ALA A 49 8.03 -21.21 4.37
N LEU A 50 7.26 -20.83 5.37
CA LEU A 50 7.69 -19.89 6.40
C LEU A 50 7.58 -20.52 7.78
N SER A 51 8.45 -20.09 8.70
CA SER A 51 8.27 -20.35 10.11
C SER A 51 7.11 -19.48 10.62
N GLU A 52 6.63 -19.78 11.82
CA GLU A 52 5.56 -18.99 12.44
C GLU A 52 5.99 -17.53 12.59
N GLU A 53 7.23 -17.29 13.02
CA GLU A 53 7.76 -15.94 13.18
C GLU A 53 7.88 -15.21 11.85
N GLN A 54 8.39 -15.89 10.82
CA GLN A 54 8.46 -15.33 9.48
C GLN A 54 7.07 -14.99 8.95
N ALA A 55 6.09 -15.85 9.19
CA ALA A 55 4.71 -15.61 8.76
C ALA A 55 4.13 -14.37 9.41
N ALA A 56 4.38 -14.18 10.70
CA ALA A 56 3.90 -12.99 11.42
C ALA A 56 4.51 -11.72 10.83
N GLN A 57 5.81 -11.71 10.60
CA GLN A 57 6.49 -10.54 10.04
C GLN A 57 6.09 -10.29 8.59
N MET A 58 5.95 -11.33 7.80
CA MET A 58 5.50 -11.19 6.40
C MET A 58 4.08 -10.65 6.33
N SER A 59 3.18 -11.13 7.19
CA SER A 59 1.80 -10.63 7.25
C SER A 59 1.77 -9.15 7.61
N GLN A 60 2.61 -8.74 8.56
CA GLN A 60 2.72 -7.33 8.94
C GLN A 60 3.18 -6.48 7.77
N ALA A 61 4.20 -6.94 7.04
CA ALA A 61 4.73 -6.22 5.88
C ALA A 61 3.70 -6.11 4.76
N ILE A 62 2.91 -7.16 4.54
CA ILE A 62 1.83 -7.15 3.54
C ILE A 62 0.75 -6.15 3.94
N ASN A 63 0.37 -6.11 5.21
CA ASN A 63 -0.60 -5.13 5.69
C ASN A 63 -0.09 -3.70 5.56
N ASN A 64 1.20 -3.49 5.83
CA ASN A 64 1.83 -2.20 5.62
C ASN A 64 1.73 -1.76 4.16
N HIS A 65 1.93 -2.68 3.23
CA HIS A 65 1.82 -2.38 1.81
C HIS A 65 0.39 -1.97 1.42
N LYS A 66 -0.61 -2.64 1.98
CA LYS A 66 -2.01 -2.27 1.73
C LYS A 66 -2.30 -0.84 2.20
N ARG A 67 -1.80 -0.49 3.38
CA ARG A 67 -1.94 0.87 3.91
C ARG A 67 -1.21 1.88 3.03
N LEU A 68 -0.04 1.52 2.53
CA LEU A 68 0.70 2.35 1.59
C LEU A 68 -0.12 2.61 0.32
N GLU A 69 -0.71 1.57 -0.26
CA GLU A 69 -1.52 1.71 -1.47
C GLU A 69 -2.73 2.62 -1.25
N GLU A 70 -3.42 2.47 -0.12
CA GLU A 70 -4.55 3.32 0.22
C GLU A 70 -4.14 4.78 0.36
N THR A 71 -3.03 5.02 1.04
CA THR A 71 -2.49 6.36 1.24
C THR A 71 -2.10 7.00 -0.09
N VAL A 72 -1.41 6.26 -0.94
CA VAL A 72 -1.01 6.74 -2.27
C VAL A 72 -2.22 7.05 -3.14
N ARG A 73 -3.25 6.20 -3.07
CA ARG A 73 -4.48 6.43 -3.82
C ARG A 73 -5.13 7.76 -3.44
N GLU A 74 -5.25 8.01 -2.15
CA GLU A 74 -5.82 9.26 -1.66
C GLU A 74 -4.99 10.46 -2.09
N MET A 75 -3.67 10.34 -2.03
CA MET A 75 -2.77 11.40 -2.47
C MET A 75 -2.96 11.71 -3.97
N ARG A 76 -3.11 10.68 -4.79
CA ARG A 76 -3.36 10.87 -6.21
C ARG A 76 -4.69 11.60 -6.46
N GLU A 77 -5.73 11.23 -5.74
CA GLU A 77 -7.03 11.86 -5.87
C GLU A 77 -6.98 13.34 -5.48
N ILE A 78 -6.25 13.66 -4.40
CA ILE A 78 -6.07 15.06 -3.98
C ILE A 78 -5.34 15.84 -5.06
N THR A 79 -4.25 15.31 -5.61
CA THR A 79 -3.47 15.95 -6.65
C THR A 79 -4.34 16.23 -7.88
N GLN A 80 -5.11 15.24 -8.31
CA GLN A 80 -5.99 15.39 -9.45
C GLN A 80 -7.02 16.49 -9.23
N THR A 81 -7.65 16.50 -8.05
CA THR A 81 -8.62 17.52 -7.70
C THR A 81 -8.00 18.92 -7.71
N LEU A 82 -6.83 19.06 -7.08
CA LEU A 82 -6.15 20.34 -7.03
C LEU A 82 -5.78 20.86 -8.42
N ILE A 83 -5.27 19.99 -9.28
CA ILE A 83 -4.90 20.37 -10.64
C ILE A 83 -6.13 20.81 -11.42
N LEU A 84 -7.21 20.07 -11.34
CA LEU A 84 -8.43 20.38 -12.07
C LEU A 84 -9.09 21.68 -11.59
N GLU A 85 -8.95 22.00 -10.32
CA GLU A 85 -9.55 23.20 -9.74
C GLU A 85 -8.69 24.46 -9.91
N THR A 86 -7.37 24.30 -10.00
CA THR A 86 -6.46 25.45 -9.93
C THR A 86 -5.73 25.75 -11.23
N VAL A 87 -5.71 24.81 -12.18
CA VAL A 87 -5.04 24.99 -13.46
C VAL A 87 -6.12 25.13 -14.55
N PRO A 88 -6.02 26.13 -15.44
CA PRO A 88 -7.03 26.30 -16.50
C PRO A 88 -7.16 25.05 -17.36
N GLY A 89 -8.42 24.69 -17.61
CA GLY A 89 -8.73 23.51 -18.40
C GLY A 89 -8.87 23.81 -19.88
N VAL A 90 -9.41 22.81 -20.58
CA VAL A 90 -9.67 22.92 -22.03
C VAL A 90 -10.82 23.89 -22.27
N ARG A 91 -10.66 24.77 -23.22
CA ARG A 91 -11.76 25.64 -23.66
C ARG A 91 -12.74 24.87 -24.52
N ARG A 92 -14.01 25.12 -24.28
CA ARG A 92 -15.06 24.55 -25.07
C ARG A 92 -15.84 25.61 -25.80
#